data_89a5022270229805ad75156494cbb619
#
_entry.id   89a5022270229805ad75156494cbb619
#
_cell.length_a   1.000
_cell.length_b   1.000
_cell.length_c   1.000
_cell.angle_alpha   90.00
_cell.angle_beta   90.00
_cell.angle_gamma   90.00
#
_symmetry.space_group_name_H-M   'P 1'
#
loop_
_entity.id
_entity.type
_entity.pdbx_description
1 polymer ?
#
loop_
_entity_poly.entity_id
_entity_poly.type
_entity_poly.pdbx_seq_one_letter_code
_entity_poly.pdbx_strand_id
1 'polypeptide(L)'
;MRITSLALAWIIASSAGVSAAAPRSLTRVLPRPFDGHPGNVFLAGESVSLPVPAAEPAGWRLFDYDDKTIAEVKPANGVVGLGPLPAGFYRLRPAGVVTGTNWISLAVLPPLKAPTPLTSPIGLDVAMAWFYPPEKMDAVANLCALAGVNWVRDRLHWGQMEPQRGQFSGPGKYDASAAAQTKAGLQVLQVIHLSPPWANPETKRFPLDLRDAYRFYREMARRWPGQVLAFEPWNEPDIEAFGGHTGAEIASLQKAAWLGLRAGNPKMRVPLAVFALHNPAQLADLHANESWPYFDTFNLHHYEPFENYPKLYADFRAVSAGRPLWTTEAALPVKWADEATKEPSEADLRVQAERVAKTYACALHEGTLLFYFLLPHYVEGPTQFGILRSDLTPRPAYVALAAVGRLLAGAQPLGRAAAGESQQAYLFRARPDGRAREVLVLWDAKGSSRFALPAAPEVVCDHLGRERPAAQELELTSAPLFVLMPKGAHKQLTVSPPPPAPKRLKGKPSSIVLQSIWPAEHTDLKQSAYRIRAGKRTMVPVFACSFAAQPVSGRLRVEAPAGWNVETPDRLELAAQERRDLPLVITAPGEVQGAPGVIRITGDFGRKGRAVLSLRFMPQP
;
A
#
# COMPACT_ATOMS: atom_id res chain seq x y z
N MET A 1 -28.49 -59.64 50.80
CA MET A 1 -27.84 -59.48 49.45
C MET A 1 -28.39 -58.25 48.84
N ARG A 2 -27.62 -57.15 48.82
CA ARG A 2 -28.04 -55.89 48.24
C ARG A 2 -27.01 -55.59 47.14
N ILE A 3 -27.48 -55.43 45.89
CA ILE A 3 -26.73 -55.06 44.72
C ILE A 3 -26.70 -53.52 44.65
N THR A 4 -25.51 -52.93 44.70
CA THR A 4 -25.29 -51.49 44.55
C THR A 4 -24.90 -51.20 43.08
N SER A 5 -25.78 -50.45 42.41
CA SER A 5 -25.55 -49.95 41.06
C SER A 5 -24.68 -48.69 41.11
N LEU A 6 -23.54 -48.71 40.43
CA LEU A 6 -22.73 -47.49 40.18
C LEU A 6 -23.31 -46.78 38.94
N ALA A 7 -23.73 -45.54 39.15
CA ALA A 7 -24.10 -44.63 38.09
C ALA A 7 -22.84 -43.90 37.55
N LEU A 8 -22.56 -44.09 36.27
CA LEU A 8 -21.49 -43.39 35.56
C LEU A 8 -22.02 -42.03 35.05
N ALA A 9 -21.58 -40.92 35.65
CA ALA A 9 -21.93 -39.59 35.21
C ALA A 9 -21.07 -39.20 33.99
N TRP A 10 -21.70 -38.97 32.84
CA TRP A 10 -21.10 -38.36 31.68
C TRP A 10 -21.04 -36.84 31.86
N ILE A 11 -19.82 -36.29 31.95
CA ILE A 11 -19.59 -34.84 31.86
C ILE A 11 -19.60 -34.47 30.40
N ILE A 12 -20.67 -33.83 29.95
CA ILE A 12 -20.75 -33.19 28.64
C ILE A 12 -20.02 -31.84 28.76
N ALA A 13 -18.80 -31.77 28.26
CA ALA A 13 -18.11 -30.51 28.08
C ALA A 13 -18.80 -29.74 26.94
N SER A 14 -19.60 -28.75 27.30
CA SER A 14 -20.16 -27.80 26.34
C SER A 14 -19.03 -26.92 25.83
N SER A 15 -18.53 -27.20 24.61
CA SER A 15 -17.73 -26.26 23.85
C SER A 15 -18.60 -25.05 23.49
N ALA A 16 -18.42 -23.96 24.22
CA ALA A 16 -18.97 -22.67 23.83
C ALA A 16 -18.39 -22.28 22.46
N GLY A 17 -19.15 -22.55 21.43
CA GLY A 17 -18.86 -22.08 20.10
C GLY A 17 -18.85 -20.54 20.11
N VAL A 18 -17.70 -19.93 19.93
CA VAL A 18 -17.60 -18.51 19.63
C VAL A 18 -18.33 -18.31 18.31
N SER A 19 -19.56 -17.82 18.40
CA SER A 19 -20.34 -17.39 17.24
C SER A 19 -19.56 -16.30 16.55
N ALA A 20 -18.96 -16.60 15.41
CA ALA A 20 -18.36 -15.60 14.55
C ALA A 20 -19.46 -14.62 14.14
N ALA A 21 -19.44 -13.43 14.72
CA ALA A 21 -20.34 -12.35 14.34
C ALA A 21 -20.26 -12.17 12.81
N ALA A 22 -21.41 -12.06 12.16
CA ALA A 22 -21.47 -11.79 10.73
C ALA A 22 -20.61 -10.54 10.43
N PRO A 23 -19.80 -10.55 9.36
CA PRO A 23 -18.93 -9.43 9.04
C PRO A 23 -19.79 -8.17 8.91
N ARG A 24 -19.55 -7.19 9.79
CA ARG A 24 -20.22 -5.89 9.71
C ARG A 24 -19.85 -5.28 8.37
N SER A 25 -20.83 -4.93 7.56
CA SER A 25 -20.57 -4.11 6.37
C SER A 25 -19.98 -2.79 6.84
N LEU A 26 -18.87 -2.35 6.23
CA LEU A 26 -18.25 -1.07 6.54
C LEU A 26 -19.29 0.05 6.29
N THR A 27 -19.69 0.72 7.36
CA THR A 27 -20.65 1.83 7.27
C THR A 27 -19.88 3.13 7.16
N ARG A 28 -20.19 3.93 6.16
CA ARG A 28 -19.60 5.25 5.95
C ARG A 28 -20.61 6.34 6.22
N VAL A 29 -20.15 7.30 7.00
CA VAL A 29 -20.86 8.54 7.28
C VAL A 29 -20.03 9.71 6.75
N LEU A 30 -20.64 10.88 6.62
CA LEU A 30 -19.88 12.10 6.34
C LEU A 30 -18.95 12.40 7.51
N PRO A 31 -17.64 12.51 7.27
CA PRO A 31 -16.70 12.82 8.34
C PRO A 31 -16.89 14.28 8.81
N ARG A 32 -16.71 14.48 10.11
CA ARG A 32 -16.64 15.81 10.73
C ARG A 32 -15.41 15.86 11.61
N PRO A 33 -14.77 17.03 11.76
CA PRO A 33 -13.71 17.19 12.73
C PRO A 33 -14.20 16.83 14.13
N PHE A 34 -13.32 16.27 14.94
CA PHE A 34 -13.58 16.09 16.37
C PHE A 34 -13.54 17.44 17.10
N ASP A 35 -14.16 17.49 18.26
CA ASP A 35 -14.07 18.64 19.16
C ASP A 35 -12.60 18.97 19.43
N GLY A 36 -12.26 20.27 19.46
CA GLY A 36 -10.88 20.74 19.59
C GLY A 36 -10.04 20.64 18.31
N HIS A 37 -10.60 20.18 17.20
CA HIS A 37 -9.98 20.15 15.87
C HIS A 37 -8.54 19.60 15.86
N PRO A 38 -8.33 18.32 16.23
CA PRO A 38 -7.00 17.72 16.20
C PRO A 38 -6.30 17.97 14.86
N GLY A 39 -5.05 18.42 14.91
CA GLY A 39 -4.31 18.78 13.71
C GLY A 39 -4.71 20.12 13.09
N ASN A 40 -5.49 20.97 13.77
CA ASN A 40 -5.95 22.26 13.27
C ASN A 40 -6.65 22.17 11.90
N VAL A 41 -7.49 21.14 11.70
CA VAL A 41 -8.26 20.93 10.49
C VAL A 41 -9.72 21.29 10.72
N PHE A 42 -10.22 22.25 9.95
CA PHE A 42 -11.57 22.82 10.00
C PHE A 42 -12.30 22.55 8.68
N LEU A 43 -13.61 22.63 8.72
CA LEU A 43 -14.41 22.67 7.50
C LEU A 43 -14.80 24.11 7.12
N ALA A 44 -14.91 24.41 5.85
CA ALA A 44 -15.36 25.72 5.39
C ALA A 44 -16.74 26.07 5.96
N GLY A 45 -16.84 27.26 6.55
CA GLY A 45 -18.03 27.72 7.28
C GLY A 45 -17.94 27.56 8.80
N GLU A 46 -16.98 26.79 9.32
CA GLU A 46 -16.72 26.74 10.77
C GLU A 46 -15.92 27.97 11.22
N SER A 47 -16.14 28.41 12.44
CA SER A 47 -15.34 29.45 13.07
C SER A 47 -14.01 28.89 13.52
N VAL A 48 -12.91 29.43 13.00
CA VAL A 48 -11.56 29.00 13.33
C VAL A 48 -11.10 29.66 14.61
N SER A 49 -10.65 28.86 15.58
CA SER A 49 -10.10 29.29 16.85
C SER A 49 -8.93 28.40 17.24
N LEU A 50 -7.79 28.97 17.55
CA LEU A 50 -6.54 28.24 17.81
C LEU A 50 -5.89 28.67 19.12
N PRO A 51 -5.44 27.70 19.95
CA PRO A 51 -4.57 28.03 21.08
C PRO A 51 -3.21 28.48 20.55
N VAL A 52 -2.65 29.51 21.18
CA VAL A 52 -1.33 30.03 20.86
C VAL A 52 -0.50 30.20 22.14
N PRO A 53 0.84 30.09 22.07
CA PRO A 53 1.70 30.33 23.21
C PRO A 53 1.47 31.73 23.83
N ALA A 54 1.40 31.80 25.15
CA ALA A 54 1.13 33.03 25.88
C ALA A 54 2.25 34.09 25.81
N ALA A 55 3.43 33.69 25.33
CA ALA A 55 4.66 34.50 25.37
C ALA A 55 4.83 35.49 24.20
N GLU A 56 3.84 35.66 23.33
CA GLU A 56 3.96 36.50 22.13
C GLU A 56 3.10 37.78 22.26
N PRO A 57 3.64 38.85 22.90
CA PRO A 57 2.87 40.07 23.16
C PRO A 57 2.56 40.91 21.92
N ALA A 58 3.30 40.72 20.82
CA ALA A 58 3.18 41.53 19.61
C ALA A 58 1.98 41.18 18.71
N GLY A 59 1.25 40.08 19.02
CA GLY A 59 0.17 39.59 18.18
C GLY A 59 0.62 38.56 17.13
N TRP A 60 -0.29 38.19 16.27
CA TRP A 60 -0.10 37.15 15.26
C TRP A 60 -0.57 37.63 13.89
N ARG A 61 0.09 37.13 12.82
CA ARG A 61 -0.30 37.36 11.44
C ARG A 61 -0.71 36.04 10.80
N LEU A 62 -1.87 36.04 10.15
CA LEU A 62 -2.37 34.94 9.36
C LEU A 62 -1.98 35.15 7.89
N PHE A 63 -1.33 34.15 7.30
CA PHE A 63 -0.97 34.11 5.89
C PHE A 63 -1.73 32.96 5.21
N ASP A 64 -2.18 33.17 3.99
CA ASP A 64 -2.67 32.09 3.13
C ASP A 64 -1.51 31.32 2.46
N TYR A 65 -1.87 30.36 1.62
CA TYR A 65 -0.91 29.56 0.86
C TYR A 65 -0.05 30.40 -0.10
N ASP A 66 -0.58 31.50 -0.61
CA ASP A 66 0.08 32.39 -1.58
C ASP A 66 0.88 33.51 -0.90
N ASP A 67 1.13 33.41 0.42
CA ASP A 67 1.85 34.36 1.27
C ASP A 67 1.15 35.73 1.45
N LYS A 68 -0.12 35.78 1.09
CA LYS A 68 -0.91 36.98 1.35
C LYS A 68 -1.28 37.08 2.84
N THR A 69 -1.04 38.21 3.46
CA THR A 69 -1.58 38.49 4.80
C THR A 69 -3.10 38.60 4.75
N ILE A 70 -3.77 37.72 5.50
CA ILE A 70 -5.24 37.66 5.58
C ILE A 70 -5.74 38.46 6.80
N ALA A 71 -5.05 38.37 7.92
CA ALA A 71 -5.44 39.06 9.15
C ALA A 71 -4.24 39.31 10.06
N GLU A 72 -4.36 40.35 10.88
CA GLU A 72 -3.52 40.58 12.05
C GLU A 72 -4.41 40.51 13.30
N VAL A 73 -4.03 39.68 14.26
CA VAL A 73 -4.87 39.34 15.41
C VAL A 73 -4.08 39.31 16.71
N LYS A 74 -4.76 39.67 17.78
CA LYS A 74 -4.21 39.54 19.13
C LYS A 74 -4.91 38.39 19.85
N PRO A 75 -4.17 37.57 20.60
CA PRO A 75 -4.79 36.51 21.37
C PRO A 75 -5.61 37.07 22.53
N ALA A 76 -6.73 36.47 22.81
CA ALA A 76 -7.50 36.65 24.02
C ALA A 76 -7.45 35.38 24.85
N ASN A 77 -6.96 35.45 26.08
CA ASN A 77 -6.80 34.30 26.98
C ASN A 77 -6.01 33.12 26.33
N GLY A 78 -4.95 33.42 25.58
CA GLY A 78 -4.13 32.40 24.91
C GLY A 78 -4.77 31.77 23.69
N VAL A 79 -5.85 32.34 23.14
CA VAL A 79 -6.57 31.85 21.96
C VAL A 79 -6.67 32.95 20.92
N VAL A 80 -6.39 32.63 19.67
CA VAL A 80 -6.62 33.47 18.49
C VAL A 80 -7.91 33.05 17.82
N GLY A 81 -8.90 33.92 17.76
CA GLY A 81 -10.14 33.77 17.00
C GLY A 81 -9.99 34.38 15.61
N LEU A 82 -10.19 33.58 14.54
CA LEU A 82 -10.05 34.02 13.15
C LEU A 82 -11.39 34.13 12.42
N GLY A 83 -12.47 33.65 13.04
CA GLY A 83 -13.76 33.53 12.38
C GLY A 83 -13.75 32.51 11.24
N PRO A 84 -14.77 32.47 10.37
CA PRO A 84 -14.82 31.61 9.21
C PRO A 84 -13.77 32.01 8.17
N LEU A 85 -12.99 31.02 7.69
CA LEU A 85 -12.02 31.20 6.61
C LEU A 85 -12.45 30.44 5.35
N PRO A 86 -12.09 30.95 4.15
CA PRO A 86 -12.21 30.18 2.91
C PRO A 86 -11.43 28.87 2.96
N ALA A 87 -11.81 27.90 2.09
CA ALA A 87 -11.03 26.68 1.94
C ALA A 87 -9.59 26.97 1.51
N GLY A 88 -8.62 26.31 2.13
CA GLY A 88 -7.20 26.50 1.84
C GLY A 88 -6.28 26.06 2.97
N PHE A 89 -5.02 26.34 2.76
CA PHE A 89 -3.95 26.17 3.75
C PHE A 89 -3.55 27.54 4.30
N TYR A 90 -3.32 27.61 5.59
CA TYR A 90 -2.95 28.86 6.28
C TYR A 90 -1.81 28.64 7.27
N ARG A 91 -1.08 29.74 7.53
CA ARG A 91 0.00 29.81 8.52
C ARG A 91 -0.22 31.00 9.44
N LEU A 92 -0.21 30.74 10.74
CA LEU A 92 -0.26 31.75 11.78
C LEU A 92 1.14 31.95 12.34
N ARG A 93 1.71 33.12 12.18
CA ARG A 93 3.05 33.50 12.64
C ARG A 93 3.00 34.60 13.72
N PRO A 94 3.93 34.60 14.69
CA PRO A 94 4.10 35.77 15.58
C PRO A 94 4.34 37.05 14.78
N ALA A 95 3.74 38.15 15.19
CA ALA A 95 3.99 39.44 14.56
C ALA A 95 5.46 39.83 14.72
N GLY A 96 6.10 40.21 13.59
CA GLY A 96 7.54 40.53 13.57
C GLY A 96 8.44 39.35 13.14
N VAL A 97 7.94 38.11 13.07
CA VAL A 97 8.67 36.97 12.51
C VAL A 97 8.35 36.84 11.02
N VAL A 98 9.33 37.14 10.17
CA VAL A 98 9.13 37.13 8.71
C VAL A 98 9.56 35.80 8.09
N THR A 99 10.52 35.10 8.70
CA THR A 99 11.10 33.86 8.15
C THR A 99 11.20 32.79 9.23
N GLY A 100 11.40 31.54 8.80
CA GLY A 100 11.62 30.39 9.69
C GLY A 100 10.40 29.49 9.83
N THR A 101 10.57 28.37 10.54
CA THR A 101 9.59 27.30 10.72
C THR A 101 8.70 27.49 11.95
N ASN A 102 8.89 28.58 12.72
CA ASN A 102 8.09 28.89 13.92
C ASN A 102 6.72 29.49 13.54
N TRP A 103 5.82 28.62 13.04
CA TRP A 103 4.44 28.97 12.70
C TRP A 103 3.49 27.83 13.00
N ILE A 104 2.22 28.16 13.22
CA ILE A 104 1.15 27.22 13.44
C ILE A 104 0.42 27.05 12.10
N SER A 105 0.35 25.84 11.58
CA SER A 105 -0.42 25.54 10.38
C SER A 105 -1.85 25.15 10.69
N LEU A 106 -2.72 25.46 9.76
CA LEU A 106 -4.09 25.02 9.77
C LEU A 106 -4.61 24.78 8.35
N ALA A 107 -5.58 23.90 8.23
CA ALA A 107 -6.30 23.62 7.00
C ALA A 107 -7.77 23.93 7.17
N VAL A 108 -8.37 24.54 6.14
CA VAL A 108 -9.82 24.65 6.00
C VAL A 108 -10.23 23.87 4.77
N LEU A 109 -10.95 22.78 4.96
CA LEU A 109 -11.33 21.87 3.89
C LEU A 109 -12.77 22.13 3.42
N PRO A 110 -13.05 22.05 2.11
CA PRO A 110 -14.43 21.97 1.66
C PRO A 110 -15.09 20.71 2.26
N PRO A 111 -16.27 20.80 2.89
CA PRO A 111 -16.93 19.63 3.44
C PRO A 111 -17.29 18.64 2.34
N LEU A 112 -17.07 17.35 2.57
CA LEU A 112 -17.59 16.31 1.70
C LEU A 112 -19.12 16.32 1.75
N LYS A 113 -19.78 16.30 0.60
CA LYS A 113 -21.26 16.29 0.50
C LYS A 113 -21.85 14.87 0.39
N ALA A 114 -20.99 13.86 0.21
CA ALA A 114 -21.33 12.45 0.22
C ALA A 114 -20.17 11.63 0.82
N PRO A 115 -20.45 10.48 1.44
CA PRO A 115 -19.40 9.57 1.90
C PRO A 115 -18.51 9.12 0.75
N THR A 116 -17.22 8.98 1.00
CA THR A 116 -16.25 8.47 0.02
C THR A 116 -16.69 7.10 -0.51
N PRO A 117 -16.79 6.87 -1.83
CA PRO A 117 -17.22 5.58 -2.36
C PRO A 117 -16.25 4.44 -1.97
N LEU A 118 -16.77 3.25 -1.66
CA LEU A 118 -15.94 2.06 -1.39
C LEU A 118 -15.05 1.65 -2.57
N THR A 119 -15.40 2.10 -3.76
CA THR A 119 -14.64 1.87 -4.99
C THR A 119 -13.61 2.97 -5.28
N SER A 120 -13.48 3.99 -4.42
CA SER A 120 -12.51 5.06 -4.63
C SER A 120 -11.09 4.51 -4.63
N PRO A 121 -10.26 4.85 -5.65
CA PRO A 121 -8.89 4.36 -5.76
C PRO A 121 -7.88 5.20 -4.94
N ILE A 122 -8.37 6.05 -4.06
CA ILE A 122 -7.56 6.94 -3.24
C ILE A 122 -7.17 6.22 -1.95
N GLY A 123 -5.91 5.87 -1.84
CA GLY A 123 -5.29 5.23 -0.68
C GLY A 123 -4.22 6.12 -0.05
N LEU A 124 -3.83 5.84 1.17
CA LEU A 124 -2.80 6.55 1.92
C LEU A 124 -2.03 5.59 2.81
N ASP A 125 -0.72 5.64 2.77
CA ASP A 125 0.10 4.95 3.77
C ASP A 125 0.09 5.76 5.07
N VAL A 126 -0.43 5.16 6.12
CA VAL A 126 -0.60 5.80 7.42
C VAL A 126 0.35 5.24 8.46
N ALA A 127 0.73 3.95 8.32
CA ALA A 127 1.56 3.24 9.29
C ALA A 127 1.13 3.53 10.75
N MET A 128 -0.17 3.56 10.99
CA MET A 128 -0.78 4.11 12.19
C MET A 128 -0.26 3.47 13.46
N ALA A 129 -0.20 2.14 13.50
CA ALA A 129 0.27 1.40 14.67
C ALA A 129 1.77 1.60 14.96
N TRP A 130 2.55 2.16 14.02
CA TRP A 130 3.97 2.42 14.20
C TRP A 130 4.26 3.84 14.65
N PHE A 131 3.51 4.82 14.15
CA PHE A 131 3.80 6.23 14.36
C PHE A 131 2.95 6.90 15.43
N TYR A 132 1.81 6.30 15.77
CA TYR A 132 0.87 6.95 16.68
C TYR A 132 0.53 6.06 17.88
N PRO A 133 0.53 6.62 19.09
CA PRO A 133 0.04 5.93 20.26
C PRO A 133 -1.50 5.81 20.20
N PRO A 134 -2.10 4.83 20.89
CA PRO A 134 -3.54 4.53 20.79
C PRO A 134 -4.48 5.72 20.96
N GLU A 135 -4.14 6.65 21.86
CA GLU A 135 -4.94 7.86 22.16
C GLU A 135 -5.02 8.86 21.01
N LYS A 136 -4.09 8.80 20.05
CA LYS A 136 -4.09 9.65 18.84
C LYS A 136 -4.74 8.97 17.62
N MET A 137 -4.94 7.66 17.64
CA MET A 137 -5.35 6.90 16.45
C MET A 137 -6.73 7.31 15.92
N ASP A 138 -7.71 7.58 16.80
CA ASP A 138 -9.04 8.05 16.38
C ASP A 138 -8.93 9.41 15.64
N ALA A 139 -8.11 10.34 16.14
CA ALA A 139 -7.88 11.63 15.49
C ALA A 139 -7.21 11.47 14.12
N VAL A 140 -6.18 10.63 14.04
CA VAL A 140 -5.47 10.36 12.77
C VAL A 140 -6.39 9.68 11.74
N ALA A 141 -7.21 8.71 12.16
CA ALA A 141 -8.19 8.08 11.28
C ALA A 141 -9.25 9.08 10.79
N ASN A 142 -9.68 9.99 11.66
CA ASN A 142 -10.59 11.08 11.29
C ASN A 142 -9.96 12.03 10.25
N LEU A 143 -8.68 12.41 10.40
CA LEU A 143 -7.96 13.20 9.40
C LEU A 143 -7.92 12.51 8.04
N CYS A 144 -7.70 11.20 7.99
CA CYS A 144 -7.77 10.44 6.73
C CYS A 144 -9.18 10.49 6.11
N ALA A 145 -10.22 10.32 6.92
CA ALA A 145 -11.61 10.37 6.44
C ALA A 145 -12.00 11.75 5.94
N LEU A 146 -11.61 12.84 6.64
CA LEU A 146 -11.81 14.24 6.23
C LEU A 146 -11.14 14.54 4.89
N ALA A 147 -9.98 13.93 4.62
CA ALA A 147 -9.28 14.04 3.35
C ALA A 147 -9.90 13.17 2.22
N GLY A 148 -11.00 12.48 2.46
CA GLY A 148 -11.66 11.64 1.44
C GLY A 148 -10.88 10.37 1.07
N VAL A 149 -9.98 9.91 1.92
CA VAL A 149 -9.23 8.65 1.75
C VAL A 149 -10.19 7.47 1.84
N ASN A 150 -9.98 6.47 0.99
CA ASN A 150 -10.75 5.23 0.97
C ASN A 150 -10.01 4.07 1.65
N TRP A 151 -8.74 3.89 1.27
CA TRP A 151 -7.88 2.83 1.77
C TRP A 151 -6.75 3.42 2.58
N VAL A 152 -6.42 2.75 3.67
CA VAL A 152 -5.22 3.04 4.46
C VAL A 152 -4.33 1.81 4.52
N ARG A 153 -3.01 2.02 4.44
CA ARG A 153 -2.02 0.98 4.63
C ARG A 153 -1.39 1.12 5.99
N ASP A 154 -1.42 0.05 6.77
CA ASP A 154 -0.84 -0.02 8.10
C ASP A 154 0.19 -1.16 8.16
N ARG A 155 1.02 -1.19 9.17
CA ARG A 155 2.14 -2.10 9.31
C ARG A 155 2.09 -2.84 10.63
N LEU A 156 2.49 -4.12 10.61
CA LEU A 156 2.68 -4.88 11.84
C LEU A 156 3.97 -5.74 11.81
N HIS A 157 4.54 -5.95 12.97
CA HIS A 157 5.63 -6.89 13.17
C HIS A 157 5.08 -8.26 13.59
N TRP A 158 5.46 -9.31 12.85
CA TRP A 158 5.04 -10.66 13.19
C TRP A 158 5.45 -11.04 14.63
N GLY A 159 6.71 -10.80 15.02
CA GLY A 159 7.19 -11.14 16.37
C GLY A 159 6.45 -10.45 17.52
N GLN A 160 5.80 -9.30 17.29
CA GLN A 160 4.94 -8.65 18.29
C GLN A 160 3.56 -9.31 18.39
N MET A 161 3.09 -9.92 17.30
CA MET A 161 1.81 -10.64 17.28
C MET A 161 1.93 -12.08 17.75
N GLU A 162 3.08 -12.72 17.50
CA GLU A 162 3.39 -14.10 17.88
C GLU A 162 4.82 -14.16 18.44
N PRO A 163 5.03 -13.72 19.69
CA PRO A 163 6.36 -13.66 20.31
C PRO A 163 7.00 -15.05 20.53
N GLN A 164 6.18 -16.08 20.67
CA GLN A 164 6.61 -17.48 20.71
C GLN A 164 5.73 -18.29 19.75
N ARG A 165 6.29 -19.35 19.19
CA ARG A 165 5.58 -20.20 18.22
C ARG A 165 4.24 -20.69 18.74
N GLY A 166 3.14 -20.31 18.07
CA GLY A 166 1.77 -20.66 18.44
C GLY A 166 1.17 -19.83 19.57
N GLN A 167 1.90 -18.90 20.16
CA GLN A 167 1.40 -18.03 21.24
C GLN A 167 1.16 -16.62 20.71
N PHE A 168 -0.09 -16.28 20.48
CA PHE A 168 -0.48 -14.99 19.95
C PHE A 168 -0.72 -13.98 21.08
N SER A 169 -0.25 -12.75 20.86
CA SER A 169 -0.47 -11.65 21.81
C SER A 169 -1.96 -11.30 21.94
N GLY A 170 -2.36 -10.89 23.14
CA GLY A 170 -3.67 -10.32 23.39
C GLY A 170 -3.92 -9.00 22.61
N PRO A 171 -5.07 -8.34 22.86
CA PRO A 171 -5.36 -7.04 22.25
C PRO A 171 -4.28 -6.00 22.55
N GLY A 172 -3.91 -5.20 21.55
CA GLY A 172 -2.86 -4.21 21.65
C GLY A 172 -2.98 -3.09 20.62
N LYS A 173 -1.87 -2.43 20.33
CA LYS A 173 -1.84 -1.26 19.41
C LYS A 173 -2.36 -1.56 18.00
N TYR A 174 -2.15 -2.77 17.49
CA TYR A 174 -2.64 -3.17 16.16
C TYR A 174 -4.16 -3.36 16.14
N ASP A 175 -4.75 -3.82 17.24
CA ASP A 175 -6.20 -3.93 17.40
C ASP A 175 -6.84 -2.54 17.54
N ALA A 176 -6.20 -1.64 18.30
CA ALA A 176 -6.62 -0.25 18.42
C ALA A 176 -6.58 0.48 17.07
N SER A 177 -5.51 0.29 16.31
CA SER A 177 -5.36 0.86 14.97
C SER A 177 -6.44 0.34 14.02
N ALA A 178 -6.66 -0.98 13.94
CA ALA A 178 -7.69 -1.56 13.08
C ALA A 178 -9.10 -1.04 13.46
N ALA A 179 -9.38 -0.91 14.75
CA ALA A 179 -10.65 -0.40 15.25
C ALA A 179 -10.87 1.09 14.91
N ALA A 180 -9.86 1.95 15.16
CA ALA A 180 -9.94 3.38 14.87
C ALA A 180 -10.16 3.64 13.37
N GLN A 181 -9.39 2.98 12.50
CA GLN A 181 -9.49 3.11 11.04
C GLN A 181 -10.87 2.64 10.54
N THR A 182 -11.36 1.51 11.03
CA THR A 182 -12.69 0.99 10.66
C THR A 182 -13.82 1.88 11.16
N LYS A 183 -13.71 2.42 12.39
CA LYS A 183 -14.67 3.37 12.96
C LYS A 183 -14.78 4.63 12.11
N ALA A 184 -13.67 5.11 11.56
CA ALA A 184 -13.64 6.24 10.62
C ALA A 184 -14.15 5.87 9.21
N GLY A 185 -14.53 4.62 8.95
CA GLY A 185 -15.03 4.16 7.67
C GLY A 185 -13.95 3.88 6.63
N LEU A 186 -12.71 3.69 7.03
CA LEU A 186 -11.58 3.39 6.14
C LEU A 186 -11.45 1.89 5.88
N GLN A 187 -11.06 1.52 4.66
CA GLN A 187 -10.66 0.15 4.32
C GLN A 187 -9.18 -0.03 4.68
N VAL A 188 -8.85 -1.13 5.36
CA VAL A 188 -7.48 -1.35 5.85
C VAL A 188 -6.77 -2.43 5.05
N LEU A 189 -5.61 -2.07 4.51
CA LEU A 189 -4.56 -2.97 4.02
C LEU A 189 -3.49 -3.07 5.10
N GLN A 190 -3.21 -4.28 5.56
CA GLN A 190 -2.14 -4.55 6.50
C GLN A 190 -0.94 -5.15 5.79
N VAL A 191 0.28 -4.72 6.11
CA VAL A 191 1.52 -5.33 5.63
C VAL A 191 2.30 -5.96 6.77
N ILE A 192 2.90 -7.11 6.51
CA ILE A 192 3.70 -7.86 7.48
C ILE A 192 5.18 -7.49 7.32
N HIS A 193 5.84 -7.28 8.45
CA HIS A 193 7.29 -7.08 8.51
C HIS A 193 7.94 -8.07 9.44
N LEU A 194 9.12 -8.53 9.06
CA LEU A 194 10.07 -9.32 9.83
C LEU A 194 9.53 -10.66 10.33
N SER A 195 10.33 -11.70 10.20
CA SER A 195 10.13 -12.96 10.93
C SER A 195 10.50 -12.79 12.39
N PRO A 196 9.81 -13.45 13.33
CA PRO A 196 10.32 -13.53 14.69
C PRO A 196 11.59 -14.40 14.76
N PRO A 197 12.50 -14.18 15.73
CA PRO A 197 13.77 -14.92 15.83
C PRO A 197 13.60 -16.45 15.91
N TRP A 198 12.49 -16.91 16.48
CA TRP A 198 12.17 -18.34 16.56
C TRP A 198 11.76 -18.96 15.20
N ALA A 199 11.31 -18.14 14.23
CA ALA A 199 10.95 -18.59 12.87
C ALA A 199 12.13 -18.48 11.91
N ASN A 200 12.94 -17.44 12.05
CA ASN A 200 14.23 -17.27 11.37
C ASN A 200 15.15 -16.36 12.19
N PRO A 201 16.38 -16.81 12.56
CA PRO A 201 17.36 -15.97 13.27
C PRO A 201 17.70 -14.69 12.48
N GLU A 202 17.75 -14.76 11.14
CA GLU A 202 17.86 -13.61 10.26
C GLU A 202 16.45 -13.00 10.06
N THR A 203 16.02 -12.17 11.00
CA THR A 203 14.63 -11.70 11.10
C THR A 203 14.11 -10.98 9.86
N LYS A 204 14.98 -10.42 9.02
CA LYS A 204 14.60 -9.83 7.72
C LYS A 204 14.27 -10.89 6.66
N ARG A 205 14.66 -12.14 6.88
CA ARG A 205 14.41 -13.26 5.96
C ARG A 205 13.09 -13.94 6.26
N PHE A 206 12.54 -14.63 5.27
CA PHE A 206 11.33 -15.42 5.42
C PHE A 206 11.48 -16.56 6.44
N PRO A 207 10.38 -17.03 7.04
CA PRO A 207 10.45 -18.13 7.98
C PRO A 207 11.00 -19.39 7.32
N LEU A 208 11.82 -20.13 8.07
CA LEU A 208 12.41 -21.38 7.59
C LEU A 208 11.39 -22.51 7.39
N ASP A 209 10.23 -22.41 8.01
CA ASP A 209 9.11 -23.35 7.85
C ASP A 209 7.85 -22.60 7.40
N LEU A 210 7.39 -22.85 6.17
CA LEU A 210 6.19 -22.22 5.62
C LEU A 210 4.91 -22.56 6.40
N ARG A 211 4.90 -23.62 7.23
CA ARG A 211 3.75 -23.95 8.10
C ARG A 211 3.59 -22.89 9.19
N ASP A 212 4.68 -22.28 9.65
CA ASP A 212 4.63 -21.16 10.59
C ASP A 212 3.99 -19.94 9.93
N ALA A 213 4.39 -19.62 8.69
CA ALA A 213 3.77 -18.56 7.91
C ALA A 213 2.26 -18.82 7.71
N TYR A 214 1.88 -20.02 7.25
CA TYR A 214 0.48 -20.40 7.06
C TYR A 214 -0.34 -20.22 8.33
N ARG A 215 0.18 -20.71 9.49
CA ARG A 215 -0.50 -20.58 10.80
C ARG A 215 -0.68 -19.10 11.17
N PHE A 216 0.40 -18.32 11.06
CA PHE A 216 0.39 -16.90 11.38
C PHE A 216 -0.64 -16.14 10.54
N TYR A 217 -0.59 -16.27 9.22
CA TYR A 217 -1.53 -15.59 8.32
C TYR A 217 -2.98 -16.03 8.55
N ARG A 218 -3.21 -17.30 8.87
CA ARG A 218 -4.54 -17.79 9.21
C ARG A 218 -5.10 -17.11 10.45
N GLU A 219 -4.32 -16.96 11.49
CA GLU A 219 -4.75 -16.33 12.73
C GLU A 219 -4.92 -14.81 12.54
N MET A 220 -4.05 -14.14 11.78
CA MET A 220 -4.22 -12.72 11.47
C MET A 220 -5.50 -12.46 10.66
N ALA A 221 -5.83 -13.31 9.70
CA ALA A 221 -7.07 -13.21 8.95
C ALA A 221 -8.33 -13.42 9.80
N ARG A 222 -8.23 -14.16 10.92
CA ARG A 222 -9.31 -14.38 11.88
C ARG A 222 -9.44 -13.28 12.93
N ARG A 223 -8.34 -12.54 13.18
CA ARG A 223 -8.28 -11.58 14.30
C ARG A 223 -9.17 -10.36 14.07
N TRP A 224 -9.22 -9.85 12.84
CA TRP A 224 -9.93 -8.60 12.52
C TRP A 224 -10.99 -8.78 11.42
N PRO A 225 -12.02 -9.62 11.63
CA PRO A 225 -13.03 -9.88 10.62
C PRO A 225 -13.83 -8.61 10.30
N GLY A 226 -13.81 -8.20 9.03
CA GLY A 226 -14.51 -6.99 8.57
C GLY A 226 -13.81 -5.68 8.91
N GLN A 227 -12.66 -5.70 9.59
CA GLN A 227 -11.83 -4.53 9.87
C GLN A 227 -10.65 -4.46 8.90
N VAL A 228 -9.77 -5.47 8.92
CA VAL A 228 -8.70 -5.59 7.95
C VAL A 228 -9.22 -6.37 6.74
N LEU A 229 -9.18 -5.75 5.56
CA LEU A 229 -9.79 -6.27 4.35
C LEU A 229 -8.77 -6.86 3.37
N ALA A 230 -7.50 -6.51 3.52
CA ALA A 230 -6.40 -7.00 2.71
C ALA A 230 -5.13 -7.18 3.54
N PHE A 231 -4.30 -8.19 3.18
CA PHE A 231 -2.99 -8.43 3.79
C PHE A 231 -1.92 -8.58 2.72
N GLU A 232 -0.92 -7.70 2.70
CA GLU A 232 0.35 -7.88 1.99
C GLU A 232 1.24 -8.85 2.79
N PRO A 233 1.65 -9.97 2.21
CA PRO A 233 2.43 -10.96 2.95
C PRO A 233 3.81 -10.48 3.41
N TRP A 234 4.42 -9.53 2.70
CA TRP A 234 5.73 -8.97 3.06
C TRP A 234 5.95 -7.61 2.40
N ASN A 235 6.77 -6.77 3.05
CA ASN A 235 7.21 -5.51 2.48
C ASN A 235 8.51 -5.71 1.69
N GLU A 236 8.52 -5.37 0.41
CA GLU A 236 9.71 -5.27 -0.47
C GLU A 236 10.73 -6.42 -0.34
N PRO A 237 10.30 -7.69 -0.42
CA PRO A 237 11.21 -8.81 -0.23
C PRO A 237 12.30 -8.92 -1.30
N ASP A 238 12.14 -8.20 -2.40
CA ASP A 238 13.01 -8.20 -3.57
C ASP A 238 14.32 -7.41 -3.37
N ILE A 239 14.43 -6.62 -2.28
CA ILE A 239 15.63 -5.84 -1.95
C ILE A 239 16.27 -6.27 -0.62
N GLU A 240 17.59 -6.05 -0.48
CA GLU A 240 18.38 -6.46 0.70
C GLU A 240 17.87 -5.82 2.01
N ALA A 241 17.34 -4.60 1.95
CA ALA A 241 16.80 -3.90 3.11
C ALA A 241 15.73 -4.72 3.84
N PHE A 242 14.94 -5.53 3.11
CA PHE A 242 13.85 -6.35 3.62
C PHE A 242 14.03 -7.86 3.37
N GLY A 243 15.29 -8.30 3.26
CA GLY A 243 15.68 -9.70 3.27
C GLY A 243 16.36 -10.19 2.00
N GLY A 244 16.17 -9.55 0.86
CA GLY A 244 16.85 -9.91 -0.38
C GLY A 244 16.52 -11.33 -0.85
N HIS A 245 15.28 -11.56 -1.26
CA HIS A 245 14.79 -12.86 -1.69
C HIS A 245 14.75 -13.02 -3.21
N THR A 246 15.01 -14.21 -3.69
CA THR A 246 14.76 -14.57 -5.10
C THR A 246 13.26 -14.61 -5.38
N GLY A 247 12.88 -14.48 -6.65
CA GLY A 247 11.47 -14.63 -7.05
C GLY A 247 10.88 -15.99 -6.70
N ALA A 248 11.70 -17.05 -6.64
CA ALA A 248 11.29 -18.38 -6.22
C ALA A 248 10.93 -18.45 -4.72
N GLU A 249 11.74 -17.81 -3.87
CA GLU A 249 11.44 -17.70 -2.42
C GLU A 249 10.18 -16.87 -2.19
N ILE A 250 10.03 -15.72 -2.90
CA ILE A 250 8.85 -14.86 -2.84
C ILE A 250 7.60 -15.65 -3.26
N ALA A 251 7.67 -16.43 -4.36
CA ALA A 251 6.57 -17.27 -4.81
C ALA A 251 6.16 -18.32 -3.77
N SER A 252 7.12 -18.93 -3.08
CA SER A 252 6.86 -19.95 -2.06
C SER A 252 6.16 -19.36 -0.83
N LEU A 253 6.65 -18.21 -0.31
CA LEU A 253 5.98 -17.50 0.78
C LEU A 253 4.57 -17.06 0.37
N GLN A 254 4.42 -16.47 -0.82
CA GLN A 254 3.12 -16.00 -1.32
C GLN A 254 2.07 -17.10 -1.33
N LYS A 255 2.46 -18.31 -1.78
CA LYS A 255 1.57 -19.48 -1.80
C LYS A 255 1.12 -19.87 -0.39
N ALA A 256 2.05 -19.98 0.56
CA ALA A 256 1.73 -20.34 1.94
C ALA A 256 0.87 -19.26 2.63
N ALA A 257 1.20 -17.99 2.43
CA ALA A 257 0.44 -16.86 2.97
C ALA A 257 -1.00 -16.84 2.44
N TRP A 258 -1.18 -17.01 1.12
CA TRP A 258 -2.49 -17.06 0.51
C TRP A 258 -3.35 -18.20 1.08
N LEU A 259 -2.76 -19.39 1.20
CA LEU A 259 -3.45 -20.55 1.78
C LEU A 259 -3.86 -20.28 3.22
N GLY A 260 -2.99 -19.69 4.04
CA GLY A 260 -3.28 -19.31 5.42
C GLY A 260 -4.38 -18.25 5.51
N LEU A 261 -4.23 -17.13 4.79
CA LEU A 261 -5.21 -16.03 4.80
C LEU A 261 -6.60 -16.50 4.37
N ARG A 262 -6.69 -17.32 3.30
CA ARG A 262 -7.95 -17.86 2.81
C ARG A 262 -8.55 -18.92 3.75
N ALA A 263 -7.73 -19.68 4.47
CA ALA A 263 -8.20 -20.59 5.50
C ALA A 263 -8.71 -19.85 6.76
N GLY A 264 -8.16 -18.68 7.05
CA GLY A 264 -8.62 -17.81 8.13
C GLY A 264 -9.89 -17.03 7.78
N ASN A 265 -9.90 -16.43 6.58
CA ASN A 265 -11.03 -15.66 6.05
C ASN A 265 -11.13 -15.83 4.53
N PRO A 266 -12.10 -16.59 4.01
CA PRO A 266 -12.27 -16.82 2.57
C PRO A 266 -12.50 -15.55 1.74
N LYS A 267 -12.93 -14.44 2.36
CA LYS A 267 -13.19 -13.15 1.72
C LYS A 267 -11.98 -12.21 1.77
N MET A 268 -10.91 -12.56 2.50
CA MET A 268 -9.70 -11.75 2.61
C MET A 268 -9.10 -11.49 1.23
N ARG A 269 -8.84 -10.24 0.88
CA ARG A 269 -8.04 -9.92 -0.30
C ARG A 269 -6.58 -10.17 0.02
N VAL A 270 -5.92 -10.88 -0.87
CA VAL A 270 -4.51 -11.24 -0.70
C VAL A 270 -3.71 -10.59 -1.83
N PRO A 271 -3.09 -9.43 -1.58
CA PRO A 271 -2.10 -8.86 -2.48
C PRO A 271 -0.89 -9.76 -2.70
N LEU A 272 -0.14 -9.51 -3.76
CA LEU A 272 1.22 -10.01 -3.89
C LEU A 272 2.11 -9.35 -2.82
N ALA A 273 3.07 -10.07 -2.26
CA ALA A 273 4.17 -9.46 -1.50
C ALA A 273 4.83 -8.39 -2.38
N VAL A 274 4.84 -7.15 -1.88
CA VAL A 274 5.06 -5.98 -2.72
C VAL A 274 6.50 -5.87 -3.23
N PHE A 275 6.66 -5.55 -4.51
CA PHE A 275 7.96 -5.32 -5.15
C PHE A 275 8.35 -3.85 -5.09
N ALA A 276 9.58 -3.58 -4.62
CA ALA A 276 10.22 -2.26 -4.68
C ALA A 276 10.79 -1.95 -6.07
N LEU A 277 11.27 -2.97 -6.78
CA LEU A 277 11.96 -2.81 -8.05
C LEU A 277 11.33 -3.67 -9.15
N HIS A 278 11.40 -3.17 -10.37
CA HIS A 278 11.12 -3.98 -11.55
C HIS A 278 12.37 -4.78 -11.94
N ASN A 279 12.63 -5.89 -11.22
CA ASN A 279 13.71 -6.83 -11.57
C ASN A 279 13.15 -7.93 -12.48
N PRO A 280 13.52 -7.96 -13.78
CA PRO A 280 12.98 -8.93 -14.73
C PRO A 280 13.22 -10.39 -14.35
N ALA A 281 14.36 -10.70 -13.70
CA ALA A 281 14.70 -12.07 -13.30
C ALA A 281 13.80 -12.55 -12.14
N GLN A 282 13.64 -11.74 -11.09
CA GLN A 282 12.74 -12.07 -9.97
C GLN A 282 11.28 -12.19 -10.42
N LEU A 283 10.83 -11.26 -11.28
CA LEU A 283 9.47 -11.26 -11.83
C LEU A 283 9.21 -12.46 -12.76
N ALA A 284 10.20 -12.86 -13.57
CA ALA A 284 10.11 -14.08 -14.37
C ALA A 284 9.99 -15.33 -13.51
N ASP A 285 10.65 -15.37 -12.34
CA ASP A 285 10.53 -16.48 -11.41
C ASP A 285 9.14 -16.60 -10.77
N LEU A 286 8.42 -15.50 -10.56
CA LEU A 286 7.01 -15.56 -10.16
C LEU A 286 6.16 -16.33 -11.17
N HIS A 287 6.39 -16.09 -12.47
CA HIS A 287 5.72 -16.82 -13.55
C HIS A 287 6.20 -18.27 -13.63
N ALA A 288 7.51 -18.52 -13.59
CA ALA A 288 8.07 -19.86 -13.61
C ALA A 288 7.56 -20.72 -12.45
N ASN A 289 7.32 -20.10 -11.29
CA ASN A 289 6.76 -20.75 -10.11
C ASN A 289 5.22 -20.78 -10.05
N GLU A 290 4.53 -20.32 -11.08
CA GLU A 290 3.06 -20.30 -11.16
C GLU A 290 2.40 -19.66 -9.94
N SER A 291 2.87 -18.45 -9.55
CA SER A 291 2.37 -17.78 -8.36
C SER A 291 1.04 -17.03 -8.54
N TRP A 292 0.59 -16.80 -9.79
CA TRP A 292 -0.60 -16.00 -10.10
C TRP A 292 -1.93 -16.48 -9.51
N PRO A 293 -2.17 -17.79 -9.20
CA PRO A 293 -3.39 -18.22 -8.52
C PRO A 293 -3.45 -17.79 -7.04
N TYR A 294 -2.34 -17.29 -6.48
CA TYR A 294 -2.18 -17.03 -5.05
C TYR A 294 -2.12 -15.54 -4.70
N PHE A 295 -2.57 -14.66 -5.57
CA PHE A 295 -2.78 -13.25 -5.25
C PHE A 295 -3.95 -12.66 -6.05
N ASP A 296 -4.61 -11.66 -5.45
CA ASP A 296 -5.77 -10.99 -6.02
C ASP A 296 -5.38 -9.68 -6.72
N THR A 297 -4.33 -9.00 -6.24
CA THR A 297 -3.77 -7.76 -6.78
C THR A 297 -2.26 -7.87 -6.90
N PHE A 298 -1.70 -7.24 -7.92
CA PHE A 298 -0.25 -7.14 -8.10
C PHE A 298 0.23 -5.83 -7.49
N ASN A 299 0.99 -5.93 -6.39
CA ASN A 299 1.42 -4.77 -5.63
C ASN A 299 2.85 -4.37 -5.97
N LEU A 300 3.08 -3.04 -6.05
CA LEU A 300 4.37 -2.45 -6.38
C LEU A 300 4.57 -1.13 -5.62
N HIS A 301 5.84 -0.77 -5.43
CA HIS A 301 6.28 0.54 -4.95
C HIS A 301 7.10 1.25 -6.01
N HIS A 302 7.11 2.57 -5.99
CA HIS A 302 8.04 3.39 -6.76
C HIS A 302 8.08 4.82 -6.26
N TYR A 303 9.22 5.46 -6.51
CA TYR A 303 9.46 6.89 -6.25
C TYR A 303 9.97 7.57 -7.53
N GLU A 304 9.45 7.10 -8.66
CA GLU A 304 9.85 7.56 -9.98
C GLU A 304 9.27 8.94 -10.33
N PRO A 305 9.96 9.74 -11.15
CA PRO A 305 9.38 10.94 -11.74
C PRO A 305 8.23 10.58 -12.69
N PHE A 306 7.29 11.51 -12.87
CA PHE A 306 6.02 11.27 -13.58
C PHE A 306 6.21 10.83 -15.04
N GLU A 307 7.29 11.27 -15.68
CA GLU A 307 7.65 10.93 -17.07
C GLU A 307 7.91 9.43 -17.25
N ASN A 308 8.33 8.74 -16.19
CA ASN A 308 8.64 7.32 -16.21
C ASN A 308 7.38 6.45 -15.98
N TYR A 309 6.27 7.00 -15.50
CA TYR A 309 5.07 6.24 -15.17
C TYR A 309 4.54 5.38 -16.31
N PRO A 310 4.39 5.89 -17.54
CA PRO A 310 3.85 5.08 -18.63
C PRO A 310 4.65 3.79 -18.87
N LYS A 311 5.99 3.90 -18.88
CA LYS A 311 6.86 2.73 -19.06
C LYS A 311 6.83 1.82 -17.83
N LEU A 312 7.00 2.36 -16.64
CA LEU A 312 7.03 1.61 -15.38
C LEU A 312 5.76 0.78 -15.21
N TYR A 313 4.60 1.40 -15.36
CA TYR A 313 3.33 0.70 -15.22
C TYR A 313 3.05 -0.29 -16.35
N ALA A 314 3.55 -0.02 -17.57
CA ALA A 314 3.47 -0.99 -18.67
C ALA A 314 4.29 -2.25 -18.36
N ASP A 315 5.51 -2.08 -17.83
CA ASP A 315 6.41 -3.17 -17.46
C ASP A 315 5.79 -4.05 -16.34
N PHE A 316 5.25 -3.44 -15.29
CA PHE A 316 4.56 -4.19 -14.22
C PHE A 316 3.24 -4.82 -14.69
N ARG A 317 2.50 -4.15 -15.57
CA ARG A 317 1.27 -4.67 -16.14
C ARG A 317 1.52 -5.94 -16.97
N ALA A 318 2.63 -5.99 -17.69
CA ALA A 318 3.04 -7.16 -18.49
C ALA A 318 3.26 -8.42 -17.62
N VAL A 319 3.71 -8.26 -16.38
CA VAL A 319 4.00 -9.36 -15.44
C VAL A 319 2.92 -9.57 -14.39
N SER A 320 1.86 -8.76 -14.36
CA SER A 320 0.80 -8.83 -13.36
C SER A 320 -0.12 -10.04 -13.46
N ALA A 321 0.06 -10.89 -14.48
CA ALA A 321 -0.84 -12.00 -14.81
C ALA A 321 -2.32 -11.56 -14.95
N GLY A 322 -2.55 -10.32 -15.36
CA GLY A 322 -3.87 -9.71 -15.49
C GLY A 322 -4.56 -9.38 -14.17
N ARG A 323 -3.82 -9.32 -13.07
CA ARG A 323 -4.32 -8.84 -11.78
C ARG A 323 -4.32 -7.30 -11.77
N PRO A 324 -5.29 -6.66 -11.09
CA PRO A 324 -5.26 -5.22 -10.88
C PRO A 324 -3.97 -4.78 -10.20
N LEU A 325 -3.37 -3.69 -10.67
CA LEU A 325 -2.22 -3.10 -10.02
C LEU A 325 -2.65 -2.31 -8.77
N TRP A 326 -1.92 -2.45 -7.70
CA TRP A 326 -1.97 -1.61 -6.52
C TRP A 326 -0.58 -1.04 -6.26
N THR A 327 -0.47 0.28 -6.32
CA THR A 327 0.75 0.98 -5.94
C THR A 327 0.64 1.35 -4.48
N THR A 328 1.23 0.53 -3.61
CA THR A 328 1.03 0.64 -2.16
C THR A 328 2.00 1.56 -1.47
N GLU A 329 3.00 2.07 -2.21
CA GLU A 329 3.79 3.26 -1.89
C GLU A 329 4.16 3.98 -3.18
N ALA A 330 3.89 5.28 -3.25
CA ALA A 330 4.45 6.18 -4.25
C ALA A 330 4.42 7.63 -3.76
N ALA A 331 5.50 8.34 -4.01
CA ALA A 331 5.62 9.78 -3.81
C ALA A 331 6.82 10.33 -4.59
N LEU A 332 6.88 11.65 -4.72
CA LEU A 332 8.13 12.36 -4.98
C LEU A 332 8.37 13.28 -3.77
N PRO A 333 9.14 12.82 -2.78
CA PRO A 333 9.38 13.56 -1.55
C PRO A 333 10.24 14.80 -1.81
N VAL A 334 10.38 15.63 -0.78
CA VAL A 334 11.18 16.85 -0.82
C VAL A 334 12.30 16.80 0.23
N LYS A 335 13.29 17.69 0.11
CA LYS A 335 14.33 17.81 1.13
C LYS A 335 13.81 18.64 2.30
N TRP A 336 14.22 18.31 3.51
CA TRP A 336 14.05 19.20 4.65
C TRP A 336 15.15 20.29 4.63
N ALA A 337 14.83 21.45 5.19
CA ALA A 337 15.71 22.62 5.26
C ALA A 337 16.05 23.02 6.71
N ASP A 338 15.21 22.66 7.68
CA ASP A 338 15.39 22.95 9.09
C ASP A 338 15.87 21.72 9.86
N GLU A 339 17.05 21.80 10.47
CA GLU A 339 17.67 20.66 11.16
C GLU A 339 16.90 20.23 12.42
N ALA A 340 16.31 21.18 13.14
CA ALA A 340 15.65 20.89 14.41
C ALA A 340 14.28 20.22 14.22
N THR A 341 13.52 20.70 13.25
CA THR A 341 12.15 20.24 12.99
C THR A 341 12.05 19.26 11.81
N LYS A 342 13.14 19.15 11.01
CA LYS A 342 13.13 18.42 9.73
C LYS A 342 12.04 18.90 8.77
N GLU A 343 11.66 20.19 8.87
CA GLU A 343 10.68 20.79 7.97
C GLU A 343 11.33 21.21 6.65
N PRO A 344 10.64 20.99 5.51
CA PRO A 344 11.03 21.52 4.21
C PRO A 344 10.94 23.04 4.17
N SER A 345 11.62 23.65 3.20
CA SER A 345 11.41 25.06 2.87
C SER A 345 9.96 25.32 2.41
N GLU A 346 9.50 26.56 2.48
CA GLU A 346 8.15 26.90 1.98
C GLU A 346 8.00 26.61 0.48
N ALA A 347 9.05 26.80 -0.31
CA ALA A 347 9.06 26.45 -1.72
C ALA A 347 8.92 24.94 -1.92
N ASP A 348 9.64 24.12 -1.14
CA ASP A 348 9.54 22.65 -1.22
C ASP A 348 8.19 22.15 -0.72
N LEU A 349 7.58 22.78 0.28
CA LEU A 349 6.22 22.47 0.73
C LEU A 349 5.18 22.70 -0.39
N ARG A 350 5.36 23.75 -1.22
CA ARG A 350 4.51 23.98 -2.40
C ARG A 350 4.71 22.91 -3.46
N VAL A 351 5.97 22.57 -3.74
CA VAL A 351 6.31 21.48 -4.66
C VAL A 351 5.72 20.14 -4.20
N GLN A 352 5.80 19.83 -2.89
CA GLN A 352 5.19 18.62 -2.33
C GLN A 352 3.67 18.60 -2.55
N ALA A 353 2.98 19.71 -2.31
CA ALA A 353 1.53 19.81 -2.50
C ALA A 353 1.11 19.60 -3.96
N GLU A 354 1.81 20.19 -4.93
CA GLU A 354 1.58 19.96 -6.35
C GLU A 354 1.81 18.49 -6.73
N ARG A 355 2.89 17.89 -6.20
CA ARG A 355 3.25 16.50 -6.48
C ARG A 355 2.19 15.51 -6.01
N VAL A 356 1.47 15.76 -4.91
CA VAL A 356 0.35 14.92 -4.47
C VAL A 356 -0.68 14.78 -5.59
N ALA A 357 -1.22 15.88 -6.10
CA ALA A 357 -2.23 15.85 -7.14
C ALA A 357 -1.73 15.20 -8.45
N LYS A 358 -0.47 15.49 -8.85
CA LYS A 358 0.18 14.89 -10.03
C LYS A 358 0.35 13.38 -9.87
N THR A 359 0.82 12.91 -8.70
CA THR A 359 1.01 11.48 -8.40
C THR A 359 -0.28 10.71 -8.59
N TYR A 360 -1.39 11.21 -8.00
CA TYR A 360 -2.69 10.55 -8.19
C TYR A 360 -3.16 10.60 -9.63
N ALA A 361 -3.10 11.76 -10.31
CA ALA A 361 -3.58 11.87 -11.68
C ALA A 361 -2.83 10.92 -12.63
N CYS A 362 -1.50 10.88 -12.55
CA CYS A 362 -0.67 10.01 -13.37
C CYS A 362 -0.91 8.52 -13.06
N ALA A 363 -0.89 8.13 -11.78
CA ALA A 363 -1.04 6.74 -11.39
C ALA A 363 -2.46 6.20 -11.66
N LEU A 364 -3.50 6.97 -11.36
CA LEU A 364 -4.88 6.57 -11.64
C LEU A 364 -5.16 6.42 -13.13
N HIS A 365 -4.50 7.21 -13.99
CA HIS A 365 -4.57 7.02 -15.45
C HIS A 365 -4.04 5.64 -15.86
N GLU A 366 -3.00 5.16 -15.19
CA GLU A 366 -2.43 3.83 -15.41
C GLU A 366 -3.31 2.69 -14.86
N GLY A 367 -4.43 3.00 -14.22
CA GLY A 367 -5.42 2.03 -13.73
C GLY A 367 -5.06 1.39 -12.41
N THR A 368 -4.15 1.98 -11.62
CA THR A 368 -3.81 1.49 -10.28
C THR A 368 -4.68 2.12 -9.19
N LEU A 369 -4.87 1.41 -8.07
CA LEU A 369 -5.22 2.00 -6.80
C LEU A 369 -3.91 2.49 -6.17
N LEU A 370 -3.87 3.74 -5.70
CA LEU A 370 -2.64 4.37 -5.20
C LEU A 370 -2.74 4.66 -3.71
N PHE A 371 -1.69 4.28 -2.97
CA PHE A 371 -1.42 4.73 -1.61
C PHE A 371 -0.26 5.73 -1.64
N TYR A 372 -0.56 6.99 -1.37
CA TYR A 372 0.50 8.01 -1.26
C TYR A 372 1.36 7.75 -0.02
N PHE A 373 2.67 7.82 -0.16
CA PHE A 373 3.63 7.63 0.92
C PHE A 373 4.13 8.99 1.41
N LEU A 374 3.82 9.52 2.61
CA LEU A 374 2.94 8.90 3.63
C LEU A 374 2.33 10.01 4.52
N LEU A 375 1.38 9.66 5.39
CA LEU A 375 0.71 10.60 6.28
C LEU A 375 1.62 11.16 7.38
N PRO A 376 2.29 10.33 8.24
CA PRO A 376 3.05 10.82 9.40
C PRO A 376 4.28 11.62 9.01
N HIS A 377 4.77 12.42 9.94
CA HIS A 377 6.10 13.01 9.86
C HIS A 377 7.14 11.90 9.77
N TYR A 378 7.85 11.81 8.64
CA TYR A 378 8.81 10.74 8.40
C TYR A 378 9.97 11.22 7.54
N VAL A 379 11.19 10.94 7.99
CA VAL A 379 12.44 11.41 7.39
C VAL A 379 13.37 10.23 7.13
N GLU A 380 13.94 10.19 5.93
CA GLU A 380 15.06 9.32 5.57
C GLU A 380 16.22 10.15 5.02
N GLY A 381 17.33 10.21 5.76
CA GLY A 381 18.45 11.06 5.39
C GLY A 381 18.01 12.53 5.23
N PRO A 382 18.27 13.17 4.07
CA PRO A 382 17.87 14.56 3.82
C PRO A 382 16.41 14.69 3.37
N THR A 383 15.65 13.60 3.30
CA THR A 383 14.34 13.55 2.64
C THR A 383 13.20 13.54 3.64
N GLN A 384 12.21 14.43 3.47
CA GLN A 384 10.96 14.49 4.20
C GLN A 384 9.82 13.95 3.32
N PHE A 385 9.13 12.90 3.79
CA PHE A 385 8.01 12.28 3.08
C PHE A 385 6.64 12.73 3.58
N GLY A 386 6.54 12.98 4.89
CA GLY A 386 5.27 13.17 5.58
C GLY A 386 4.45 14.38 5.10
N ILE A 387 3.14 14.24 5.11
CA ILE A 387 2.19 15.33 4.79
C ILE A 387 1.54 15.95 6.03
N LEU A 388 1.75 15.36 7.20
CA LEU A 388 1.49 15.98 8.49
C LEU A 388 2.81 16.25 9.23
N ARG A 389 2.77 17.15 10.19
CA ARG A 389 3.79 17.35 11.18
C ARG A 389 3.64 16.36 12.35
N SER A 390 4.63 16.31 13.24
CA SER A 390 4.62 15.42 14.41
C SER A 390 3.49 15.71 15.41
N ASP A 391 3.01 16.95 15.42
CA ASP A 391 1.87 17.41 16.23
C ASP A 391 0.50 17.21 15.54
N LEU A 392 0.46 16.54 14.41
CA LEU A 392 -0.68 16.31 13.51
C LEU A 392 -1.08 17.54 12.67
N THR A 393 -0.47 18.69 12.83
CA THR A 393 -0.83 19.86 12.02
C THR A 393 -0.47 19.65 10.54
N PRO A 394 -1.27 20.19 9.60
CA PRO A 394 -1.13 19.87 8.20
C PRO A 394 0.05 20.59 7.54
N ARG A 395 0.67 19.90 6.56
CA ARG A 395 1.41 20.58 5.49
C ARG A 395 0.47 20.87 4.31
N PRO A 396 0.82 21.76 3.39
CA PRO A 396 -0.01 22.02 2.19
C PRO A 396 -0.38 20.76 1.43
N ALA A 397 0.51 19.75 1.41
CA ALA A 397 0.30 18.45 0.79
C ALA A 397 -0.91 17.68 1.35
N TYR A 398 -1.24 17.84 2.64
CA TYR A 398 -2.46 17.26 3.21
C TYR A 398 -3.73 17.90 2.63
N VAL A 399 -3.73 19.21 2.42
CA VAL A 399 -4.85 19.93 1.79
C VAL A 399 -5.00 19.51 0.33
N ALA A 400 -3.86 19.32 -0.38
CA ALA A 400 -3.87 18.77 -1.75
C ALA A 400 -4.43 17.34 -1.79
N LEU A 401 -4.11 16.49 -0.81
CA LEU A 401 -4.71 15.17 -0.68
C LEU A 401 -6.22 15.25 -0.47
N ALA A 402 -6.69 16.16 0.36
CA ALA A 402 -8.13 16.36 0.58
C ALA A 402 -8.84 16.84 -0.70
N ALA A 403 -8.20 17.68 -1.52
CA ALA A 403 -8.71 18.06 -2.83
C ALA A 403 -8.82 16.84 -3.76
N VAL A 404 -7.77 16.00 -3.83
CA VAL A 404 -7.78 14.74 -4.59
C VAL A 404 -8.89 13.82 -4.08
N GLY A 405 -8.98 13.58 -2.78
CA GLY A 405 -9.97 12.68 -2.18
C GLY A 405 -11.41 13.09 -2.47
N ARG A 406 -11.69 14.41 -2.52
CA ARG A 406 -13.01 14.97 -2.87
C ARG A 406 -13.28 14.94 -4.38
N LEU A 407 -12.33 15.46 -5.17
CA LEU A 407 -12.55 15.73 -6.60
C LEU A 407 -12.38 14.48 -7.46
N LEU A 408 -11.52 13.55 -7.06
CA LEU A 408 -11.30 12.25 -7.72
C LEU A 408 -11.93 11.08 -6.95
N ALA A 409 -12.90 11.33 -6.06
CA ALA A 409 -13.63 10.28 -5.37
C ALA A 409 -14.23 9.27 -6.37
N GLY A 410 -13.87 7.98 -6.22
CA GLY A 410 -14.34 6.92 -7.12
C GLY A 410 -13.88 7.06 -8.57
N ALA A 411 -12.76 7.74 -8.82
CA ALA A 411 -12.23 8.00 -10.15
C ALA A 411 -11.99 6.73 -10.96
N GLN A 412 -12.38 6.80 -12.24
CA GLN A 412 -12.09 5.83 -13.28
C GLN A 412 -11.46 6.59 -14.46
N PRO A 413 -10.28 6.17 -14.96
CA PRO A 413 -9.63 6.86 -16.06
C PRO A 413 -10.49 6.75 -17.34
N LEU A 414 -10.65 7.87 -18.02
CA LEU A 414 -11.24 7.93 -19.36
C LEU A 414 -10.15 8.10 -20.43
N GLY A 415 -9.00 8.65 -20.06
CA GLY A 415 -7.84 8.77 -20.93
C GLY A 415 -7.07 10.07 -20.73
N ARG A 416 -6.23 10.38 -21.70
CA ARG A 416 -5.50 11.67 -21.79
C ARG A 416 -6.09 12.49 -22.92
N ALA A 417 -6.50 13.73 -22.62
CA ALA A 417 -6.93 14.67 -23.66
C ALA A 417 -5.70 15.16 -24.44
N ALA A 418 -5.90 15.40 -25.74
CA ALA A 418 -4.90 16.04 -26.58
C ALA A 418 -4.59 17.44 -26.04
N ALA A 419 -3.30 17.75 -25.89
CA ALA A 419 -2.80 18.96 -25.28
C ALA A 419 -1.47 19.35 -25.92
N GLY A 420 -0.96 20.54 -25.62
CA GLY A 420 0.38 20.97 -26.04
C GLY A 420 1.49 20.07 -25.47
N GLU A 421 2.68 20.17 -26.02
CA GLU A 421 3.82 19.28 -25.71
C GLU A 421 4.15 19.21 -24.21
N SER A 422 4.11 20.36 -23.51
CA SER A 422 4.36 20.44 -22.06
C SER A 422 3.13 20.27 -21.18
N GLN A 423 1.94 20.32 -21.80
CA GLN A 423 0.68 20.24 -21.08
C GLN A 423 0.32 18.80 -20.72
N GLN A 424 -0.18 18.61 -19.52
CA GLN A 424 -0.70 17.35 -19.03
C GLN A 424 -2.19 17.46 -18.79
N ALA A 425 -2.96 16.54 -19.38
CA ALA A 425 -4.41 16.58 -19.36
C ALA A 425 -4.99 15.18 -19.13
N TYR A 426 -5.33 14.86 -17.89
CA TYR A 426 -5.86 13.55 -17.48
C TYR A 426 -7.35 13.62 -17.24
N LEU A 427 -8.13 12.82 -17.94
CA LEU A 427 -9.58 12.82 -17.87
C LEU A 427 -10.08 11.60 -17.08
N PHE A 428 -10.97 11.87 -16.13
CA PHE A 428 -11.57 10.86 -15.25
C PHE A 428 -13.08 10.98 -15.24
N ARG A 429 -13.75 9.84 -15.07
CA ARG A 429 -15.10 9.81 -14.50
C ARG A 429 -14.97 9.65 -13.00
N ALA A 430 -15.40 10.63 -12.23
CA ALA A 430 -15.32 10.63 -10.77
C ALA A 430 -16.68 10.96 -10.15
N ARG A 431 -16.75 10.99 -8.82
CA ARG A 431 -17.96 11.30 -8.07
C ARG A 431 -17.70 12.40 -7.03
N PRO A 432 -17.21 13.58 -7.46
CA PRO A 432 -17.09 14.69 -6.54
C PRO A 432 -18.44 14.97 -5.91
N ASP A 433 -18.45 15.15 -4.60
CA ASP A 433 -19.67 15.42 -3.83
C ASP A 433 -20.80 14.38 -4.06
N GLY A 434 -20.44 13.11 -4.38
CA GLY A 434 -21.35 11.99 -4.63
C GLY A 434 -22.00 11.96 -6.01
N ARG A 435 -21.79 12.97 -6.85
CA ARG A 435 -22.37 13.07 -8.19
C ARG A 435 -21.38 12.63 -9.26
N ALA A 436 -21.84 11.83 -10.23
CA ALA A 436 -21.01 11.44 -11.36
C ALA A 436 -20.68 12.65 -12.23
N ARG A 437 -19.38 12.90 -12.46
CA ARG A 437 -18.83 14.01 -13.25
C ARG A 437 -17.65 13.54 -14.08
N GLU A 438 -17.40 14.23 -15.18
CA GLU A 438 -16.11 14.20 -15.86
C GLU A 438 -15.20 15.27 -15.24
N VAL A 439 -14.07 14.83 -14.73
CA VAL A 439 -13.05 15.69 -14.10
C VAL A 439 -11.78 15.64 -14.93
N LEU A 440 -11.33 16.79 -15.40
CA LEU A 440 -10.08 16.94 -16.11
C LEU A 440 -9.04 17.52 -15.14
N VAL A 441 -7.87 16.86 -15.03
CA VAL A 441 -6.75 17.33 -14.23
C VAL A 441 -5.69 17.87 -15.19
N LEU A 442 -5.35 19.15 -15.04
CA LEU A 442 -4.53 19.91 -15.98
C LEU A 442 -3.34 20.59 -15.30
N TRP A 443 -2.17 20.58 -15.93
CA TRP A 443 -1.02 21.44 -15.59
C TRP A 443 -0.08 21.58 -16.77
N ASP A 444 0.85 22.51 -16.69
CA ASP A 444 1.98 22.64 -17.63
C ASP A 444 3.28 22.22 -16.95
N ALA A 445 4.02 21.27 -17.54
CA ALA A 445 5.24 20.74 -16.95
C ALA A 445 6.45 21.69 -17.10
N LYS A 446 6.40 22.63 -18.04
CA LYS A 446 7.52 23.55 -18.38
C LYS A 446 7.31 25.00 -17.94
N GLY A 447 6.16 25.34 -17.35
CA GLY A 447 5.95 26.70 -16.89
C GLY A 447 4.53 27.20 -17.02
N SER A 448 4.22 28.04 -18.00
CA SER A 448 2.87 28.57 -18.21
C SER A 448 2.44 28.45 -19.67
N SER A 449 1.18 28.09 -19.85
CA SER A 449 0.52 28.01 -21.15
C SER A 449 -0.98 28.23 -21.00
N ARG A 450 -1.72 28.27 -22.12
CA ARG A 450 -3.17 28.35 -22.10
C ARG A 450 -3.79 27.07 -22.64
N PHE A 451 -4.88 26.64 -22.04
CA PHE A 451 -5.65 25.50 -22.47
C PHE A 451 -7.11 25.89 -22.72
N ALA A 452 -7.55 25.69 -23.95
CA ALA A 452 -8.94 25.96 -24.33
C ALA A 452 -9.83 24.74 -24.07
N LEU A 453 -10.88 24.93 -23.27
CA LEU A 453 -11.90 23.92 -23.01
C LEU A 453 -12.96 23.94 -24.13
N PRO A 454 -13.58 22.79 -24.46
CA PRO A 454 -14.64 22.73 -25.46
C PRO A 454 -15.92 23.44 -25.03
N ALA A 455 -16.11 23.67 -23.73
CA ALA A 455 -17.21 24.41 -23.14
C ALA A 455 -16.77 25.05 -21.82
N ALA A 456 -17.46 26.08 -21.37
CA ALA A 456 -17.22 26.67 -20.06
C ALA A 456 -17.38 25.59 -18.96
N PRO A 457 -16.42 25.45 -18.02
CA PRO A 457 -16.48 24.45 -16.97
C PRO A 457 -17.55 24.80 -15.93
N GLU A 458 -18.11 23.78 -15.25
CA GLU A 458 -19.02 24.00 -14.11
C GLU A 458 -18.25 24.55 -12.89
N VAL A 459 -17.07 24.01 -12.63
CA VAL A 459 -16.21 24.41 -11.51
C VAL A 459 -14.75 24.22 -11.92
N VAL A 460 -13.90 25.13 -11.51
CA VAL A 460 -12.43 25.00 -11.56
C VAL A 460 -11.91 25.10 -10.14
N CYS A 461 -11.09 24.13 -9.72
CA CYS A 461 -10.36 24.17 -8.45
C CYS A 461 -8.86 24.09 -8.70
N ASP A 462 -8.07 24.74 -7.86
CA ASP A 462 -6.63 24.47 -7.82
C ASP A 462 -6.31 23.18 -7.07
N HIS A 463 -5.03 22.82 -7.00
CA HIS A 463 -4.55 21.59 -6.37
C HIS A 463 -4.82 21.51 -4.85
N LEU A 464 -5.19 22.62 -4.20
CA LEU A 464 -5.64 22.66 -2.80
C LEU A 464 -7.18 22.60 -2.68
N GLY A 465 -7.90 22.50 -3.79
CA GLY A 465 -9.37 22.48 -3.79
C GLY A 465 -10.03 23.84 -3.64
N ARG A 466 -9.27 24.94 -3.74
CA ARG A 466 -9.81 26.31 -3.75
C ARG A 466 -10.46 26.58 -5.10
N GLU A 467 -11.67 27.09 -5.09
CA GLU A 467 -12.35 27.45 -6.32
C GLU A 467 -11.67 28.65 -7.01
N ARG A 468 -11.58 28.57 -8.33
CA ARG A 468 -11.02 29.57 -9.23
C ARG A 468 -12.10 30.03 -10.21
N PRO A 469 -11.95 31.21 -10.85
CA PRO A 469 -12.88 31.66 -11.89
C PRO A 469 -13.06 30.58 -12.98
N ALA A 470 -14.31 30.27 -13.30
CA ALA A 470 -14.66 29.28 -14.32
C ALA A 470 -14.61 29.95 -15.71
N ALA A 471 -13.46 29.86 -16.38
CA ALA A 471 -13.25 30.36 -17.73
C ALA A 471 -13.11 29.21 -18.72
N GLN A 472 -13.50 29.44 -19.98
CA GLN A 472 -13.33 28.45 -21.05
C GLN A 472 -11.87 28.36 -21.52
N GLU A 473 -11.08 29.41 -21.38
CA GLU A 473 -9.64 29.42 -21.55
C GLU A 473 -8.98 29.49 -20.17
N LEU A 474 -8.14 28.51 -19.86
CA LEU A 474 -7.47 28.38 -18.56
C LEU A 474 -5.98 28.67 -18.71
N GLU A 475 -5.44 29.48 -17.81
CA GLU A 475 -4.00 29.62 -17.64
C GLU A 475 -3.48 28.42 -16.80
N LEU A 476 -2.55 27.67 -17.37
CA LEU A 476 -1.90 26.56 -16.72
C LEU A 476 -0.53 26.98 -16.20
N THR A 477 -0.20 26.48 -15.03
CA THR A 477 1.14 26.56 -14.43
C THR A 477 1.63 25.16 -14.09
N SER A 478 2.73 25.03 -13.34
CA SER A 478 3.14 23.75 -12.75
C SER A 478 2.09 23.19 -11.79
N ALA A 479 1.32 24.04 -11.12
CA ALA A 479 0.31 23.65 -10.16
C ALA A 479 -0.94 23.06 -10.86
N PRO A 480 -1.37 21.82 -10.50
CA PRO A 480 -2.54 21.21 -11.12
C PRO A 480 -3.85 21.94 -10.85
N LEU A 481 -4.70 21.99 -11.88
CA LEU A 481 -6.10 22.40 -11.81
C LEU A 481 -7.00 21.18 -11.94
N PHE A 482 -8.08 21.15 -11.19
CA PHE A 482 -9.20 20.21 -11.34
C PHE A 482 -10.35 20.94 -12.00
N VAL A 483 -10.81 20.46 -13.14
CA VAL A 483 -11.85 21.07 -13.94
C VAL A 483 -13.04 20.12 -14.03
N LEU A 484 -14.17 20.51 -13.44
CA LEU A 484 -15.41 19.78 -13.53
C LEU A 484 -16.11 20.21 -14.82
N MET A 485 -16.18 19.27 -15.76
CA MET A 485 -16.76 19.51 -17.09
C MET A 485 -18.28 19.41 -17.06
N PRO A 486 -18.99 20.20 -17.86
CA PRO A 486 -20.41 19.97 -18.14
C PRO A 486 -20.62 18.56 -18.70
N LYS A 487 -21.78 17.97 -18.36
CA LYS A 487 -22.09 16.59 -18.77
C LYS A 487 -21.96 16.42 -20.30
N GLY A 488 -21.08 15.50 -20.69
CA GLY A 488 -20.85 15.14 -22.09
C GLY A 488 -19.89 16.07 -22.85
N ALA A 489 -19.46 17.20 -22.29
CA ALA A 489 -18.52 18.11 -22.94
C ALA A 489 -17.18 17.45 -23.28
N HIS A 490 -16.76 16.47 -22.48
CA HIS A 490 -15.53 15.68 -22.73
C HIS A 490 -15.53 14.97 -24.09
N LYS A 491 -16.70 14.69 -24.69
CA LYS A 491 -16.83 14.04 -26.02
C LYS A 491 -16.31 14.92 -27.16
N GLN A 492 -16.14 16.21 -26.93
CA GLN A 492 -15.54 17.15 -27.89
C GLN A 492 -14.02 17.21 -27.78
N LEU A 493 -13.43 16.57 -26.77
CA LEU A 493 -12.00 16.43 -26.64
C LEU A 493 -11.51 15.20 -27.44
N THR A 494 -10.38 15.34 -28.10
CA THR A 494 -9.65 14.18 -28.61
C THR A 494 -8.98 13.50 -27.42
N VAL A 495 -9.36 12.26 -27.12
CA VAL A 495 -8.87 11.54 -25.93
C VAL A 495 -8.21 10.23 -26.34
N SER A 496 -6.94 10.05 -25.94
CA SER A 496 -6.27 8.76 -26.00
C SER A 496 -6.73 7.90 -24.81
N PRO A 497 -7.21 6.65 -25.02
CA PRO A 497 -7.75 5.83 -23.94
C PRO A 497 -6.68 5.45 -22.93
N PRO A 498 -7.05 5.07 -21.69
CA PRO A 498 -6.12 4.53 -20.72
C PRO A 498 -5.55 3.18 -21.20
N PRO A 499 -4.39 2.76 -20.68
CA PRO A 499 -3.82 1.46 -21.03
C PRO A 499 -4.80 0.32 -20.77
N PRO A 500 -4.92 -0.66 -21.69
CA PRO A 500 -5.84 -1.78 -21.53
C PRO A 500 -5.40 -2.70 -20.39
N ALA A 501 -6.36 -3.26 -19.67
CA ALA A 501 -6.08 -4.30 -18.70
C ALA A 501 -5.58 -5.57 -19.41
N PRO A 502 -4.49 -6.21 -18.94
CA PRO A 502 -3.99 -7.43 -19.54
C PRO A 502 -4.93 -8.60 -19.26
N LYS A 503 -4.83 -9.63 -20.11
CA LYS A 503 -5.64 -10.84 -19.95
C LYS A 503 -5.28 -11.56 -18.66
N ARG A 504 -6.30 -11.86 -17.86
CA ARG A 504 -6.13 -12.58 -16.59
C ARG A 504 -5.75 -14.03 -16.84
N LEU A 505 -4.59 -14.44 -16.33
CA LEU A 505 -4.17 -15.83 -16.34
C LEU A 505 -5.03 -16.64 -15.35
N LYS A 506 -5.51 -17.77 -15.84
CA LYS A 506 -6.24 -18.74 -15.02
C LYS A 506 -5.26 -19.68 -14.34
N GLY A 507 -5.60 -20.17 -13.15
CA GLY A 507 -4.81 -21.16 -12.43
C GLY A 507 -5.59 -21.67 -11.22
N LYS A 508 -5.19 -22.82 -10.72
CA LYS A 508 -5.78 -23.43 -9.52
C LYS A 508 -4.69 -23.54 -8.45
N PRO A 509 -4.93 -23.00 -7.23
CA PRO A 509 -4.01 -23.19 -6.14
C PRO A 509 -3.81 -24.66 -5.79
N SER A 510 -2.58 -25.04 -5.46
CA SER A 510 -2.24 -26.33 -4.85
C SER A 510 -2.20 -26.19 -3.34
N SER A 511 -2.60 -27.21 -2.62
CA SER A 511 -2.38 -27.28 -1.18
C SER A 511 -0.98 -27.78 -0.80
N ILE A 512 -0.15 -28.09 -1.78
CA ILE A 512 1.25 -28.48 -1.59
C ILE A 512 2.14 -27.36 -2.11
N VAL A 513 3.08 -26.90 -1.30
CA VAL A 513 4.04 -25.86 -1.64
C VAL A 513 5.45 -26.41 -1.47
N LEU A 514 6.28 -26.23 -2.49
CA LEU A 514 7.70 -26.52 -2.42
C LEU A 514 8.46 -25.24 -2.04
N GLN A 515 9.48 -25.39 -1.19
CA GLN A 515 10.31 -24.30 -0.69
C GLN A 515 11.77 -24.69 -0.84
N SER A 516 12.63 -23.76 -1.27
CA SER A 516 14.08 -23.90 -1.16
C SER A 516 14.59 -22.81 -0.20
N ILE A 517 15.58 -23.15 0.61
CA ILE A 517 16.16 -22.24 1.61
C ILE A 517 17.66 -22.19 1.38
N TRP A 518 18.16 -21.01 0.99
CA TRP A 518 19.56 -20.75 0.75
C TRP A 518 20.09 -19.64 1.66
N PRO A 519 21.35 -19.72 2.10
CA PRO A 519 22.01 -18.59 2.77
C PRO A 519 22.10 -17.38 1.84
N ALA A 520 22.01 -16.18 2.42
CA ALA A 520 22.01 -14.94 1.64
C ALA A 520 23.29 -14.76 0.81
N GLU A 521 24.44 -15.19 1.33
CA GLU A 521 25.74 -15.10 0.67
C GLU A 521 25.84 -15.90 -0.64
N HIS A 522 24.99 -16.89 -0.85
CA HIS A 522 24.91 -17.65 -2.09
C HIS A 522 23.90 -17.07 -3.08
N THR A 523 23.16 -16.04 -2.70
CA THR A 523 22.12 -15.45 -3.53
C THR A 523 22.66 -14.34 -4.42
N ASP A 524 22.28 -14.34 -5.69
CA ASP A 524 22.44 -13.25 -6.63
C ASP A 524 21.07 -12.65 -6.96
N LEU A 525 20.74 -11.54 -6.33
CA LEU A 525 19.43 -10.90 -6.48
C LEU A 525 19.19 -10.38 -7.90
N LYS A 526 20.22 -9.86 -8.56
CA LYS A 526 20.11 -9.32 -9.90
C LYS A 526 19.68 -10.39 -10.91
N GLN A 527 20.20 -11.61 -10.74
CA GLN A 527 19.88 -12.77 -11.59
C GLN A 527 18.75 -13.62 -11.00
N SER A 528 18.29 -13.33 -9.78
CA SER A 528 17.36 -14.17 -9.02
C SER A 528 17.83 -15.63 -8.95
N ALA A 529 19.10 -15.84 -8.64
CA ALA A 529 19.78 -17.12 -8.78
C ALA A 529 20.67 -17.46 -7.58
N TYR A 530 21.00 -18.74 -7.43
CA TYR A 530 21.94 -19.22 -6.40
C TYR A 530 23.28 -19.60 -7.02
N ARG A 531 24.38 -19.16 -6.40
CA ARG A 531 25.74 -19.50 -6.80
C ARG A 531 26.08 -20.91 -6.35
N ILE A 532 26.56 -21.73 -7.27
CA ILE A 532 27.02 -23.10 -7.03
C ILE A 532 28.35 -23.34 -7.74
N ARG A 533 29.12 -24.35 -7.33
CA ARG A 533 30.37 -24.73 -8.00
C ARG A 533 30.09 -25.57 -9.24
N ALA A 534 30.68 -25.19 -10.38
CA ALA A 534 30.63 -25.94 -11.62
C ALA A 534 31.25 -27.35 -11.47
N GLY A 535 30.65 -28.34 -12.12
CA GLY A 535 31.11 -29.73 -12.08
C GLY A 535 31.03 -30.42 -10.71
N LYS A 536 30.56 -29.75 -9.66
CA LYS A 536 30.44 -30.35 -8.32
C LYS A 536 29.01 -30.76 -8.01
N ARG A 537 28.90 -31.91 -7.37
CA ARG A 537 27.62 -32.41 -6.84
C ARG A 537 27.19 -31.53 -5.67
N THR A 538 26.05 -30.87 -5.81
CA THR A 538 25.51 -29.89 -4.84
C THR A 538 24.16 -30.38 -4.33
N MET A 539 24.01 -30.50 -3.00
CA MET A 539 22.74 -30.77 -2.36
C MET A 539 21.95 -29.46 -2.25
N VAL A 540 20.75 -29.44 -2.81
CA VAL A 540 19.83 -28.28 -2.76
C VAL A 540 18.85 -28.51 -1.64
N PRO A 541 18.78 -27.60 -0.64
CA PRO A 541 17.81 -27.74 0.45
C PRO A 541 16.40 -27.43 -0.05
N VAL A 542 15.65 -28.45 -0.36
CA VAL A 542 14.25 -28.34 -0.78
C VAL A 542 13.34 -29.03 0.22
N PHE A 543 12.23 -28.41 0.51
CA PHE A 543 11.21 -28.88 1.44
C PHE A 543 9.84 -28.88 0.74
N ALA A 544 9.05 -29.91 1.04
CA ALA A 544 7.66 -29.98 0.62
C ALA A 544 6.74 -29.76 1.82
N CYS A 545 5.88 -28.75 1.75
CA CYS A 545 4.91 -28.43 2.80
C CYS A 545 3.49 -28.80 2.33
N SER A 546 2.81 -29.66 3.08
CA SER A 546 1.39 -29.99 2.86
C SER A 546 0.53 -29.10 3.74
N PHE A 547 -0.42 -28.40 3.13
CA PHE A 547 -1.50 -27.64 3.79
C PHE A 547 -2.84 -28.37 3.63
N ALA A 548 -2.82 -29.62 3.16
CA ALA A 548 -4.00 -30.47 3.05
C ALA A 548 -4.45 -31.00 4.42
N ALA A 549 -5.74 -31.21 4.60
CA ALA A 549 -6.30 -31.78 5.81
C ALA A 549 -6.14 -33.31 5.92
N GLN A 550 -5.70 -33.97 4.83
CA GLN A 550 -5.53 -35.42 4.73
C GLN A 550 -4.20 -35.73 4.06
N PRO A 551 -3.64 -36.94 4.25
CA PRO A 551 -2.45 -37.37 3.52
C PRO A 551 -2.62 -37.26 2.00
N VAL A 552 -1.53 -36.97 1.32
CA VAL A 552 -1.48 -36.81 -0.13
C VAL A 552 -0.29 -37.58 -0.70
N SER A 553 -0.45 -38.10 -1.91
CA SER A 553 0.63 -38.68 -2.69
C SER A 553 0.64 -38.05 -4.07
N GLY A 554 1.82 -37.81 -4.62
CA GLY A 554 1.99 -37.21 -5.94
C GLY A 554 3.23 -37.73 -6.67
N ARG A 555 3.22 -37.60 -7.99
CA ARG A 555 4.40 -37.85 -8.83
C ARG A 555 5.18 -36.57 -9.04
N LEU A 556 6.49 -36.67 -8.94
CA LEU A 556 7.42 -35.56 -9.21
C LEU A 556 8.00 -35.71 -10.61
N ARG A 557 8.18 -34.60 -11.27
CA ARG A 557 8.89 -34.49 -12.55
C ARG A 557 9.87 -33.32 -12.43
N VAL A 558 11.08 -33.55 -12.93
CA VAL A 558 12.13 -32.53 -12.98
C VAL A 558 12.47 -32.22 -14.43
N GLU A 559 12.61 -30.95 -14.71
CA GLU A 559 13.12 -30.40 -15.96
C GLU A 559 14.41 -29.66 -15.65
N ALA A 560 15.48 -29.95 -16.39
CA ALA A 560 16.79 -29.33 -16.24
C ALA A 560 17.40 -29.01 -17.62
N PRO A 561 18.33 -28.06 -17.70
CA PRO A 561 19.02 -27.77 -18.96
C PRO A 561 19.90 -28.94 -19.41
N ALA A 562 20.25 -28.98 -20.68
CA ALA A 562 21.17 -29.97 -21.22
C ALA A 562 22.54 -29.94 -20.47
N GLY A 563 23.08 -31.12 -20.20
CA GLY A 563 24.35 -31.29 -19.48
C GLY A 563 24.27 -31.18 -17.96
N TRP A 564 23.08 -30.87 -17.40
CA TRP A 564 22.86 -30.94 -15.95
C TRP A 564 22.41 -32.35 -15.53
N ASN A 565 22.97 -32.85 -14.42
CA ASN A 565 22.45 -34.05 -13.78
C ASN A 565 21.61 -33.66 -12.55
N VAL A 566 20.44 -34.27 -12.40
CA VAL A 566 19.51 -34.00 -11.28
C VAL A 566 19.02 -35.31 -10.70
N GLU A 567 19.25 -35.51 -9.42
CA GLU A 567 18.79 -36.66 -8.65
C GLU A 567 17.71 -36.20 -7.67
N THR A 568 16.51 -36.78 -7.76
CA THR A 568 15.39 -36.53 -6.83
C THR A 568 14.43 -37.72 -6.89
N PRO A 569 13.62 -37.99 -5.85
CA PRO A 569 12.57 -39.01 -5.92
C PRO A 569 11.54 -38.70 -7.02
N ASP A 570 10.96 -39.72 -7.61
CA ASP A 570 9.88 -39.61 -8.60
C ASP A 570 8.48 -39.54 -7.94
N ARG A 571 8.38 -39.82 -6.64
CA ARG A 571 7.16 -39.75 -5.84
C ARG A 571 7.39 -39.04 -4.51
N LEU A 572 6.34 -38.40 -4.06
CA LEU A 572 6.32 -37.73 -2.76
C LEU A 572 5.00 -38.06 -2.05
N GLU A 573 5.11 -38.55 -0.83
CA GLU A 573 4.00 -38.80 0.07
C GLU A 573 4.12 -37.88 1.27
N LEU A 574 3.04 -37.21 1.63
CA LEU A 574 3.00 -36.27 2.74
C LEU A 574 1.78 -36.57 3.62
N ALA A 575 1.98 -36.60 4.92
CA ALA A 575 0.90 -36.58 5.87
C ALA A 575 0.17 -35.22 5.86
N ALA A 576 -0.96 -35.13 6.52
CA ALA A 576 -1.68 -33.88 6.73
C ALA A 576 -0.79 -32.88 7.49
N GLN A 577 -0.68 -31.66 7.00
CA GLN A 577 0.10 -30.56 7.62
C GLN A 577 1.59 -30.90 7.84
N GLU A 578 2.15 -31.81 7.04
CA GLU A 578 3.56 -32.21 7.13
C GLU A 578 4.45 -31.24 6.36
N ARG A 579 5.68 -31.06 6.87
CA ARG A 579 6.86 -30.58 6.14
C ARG A 579 7.85 -31.73 6.05
N ARG A 580 8.28 -32.04 4.84
CA ARG A 580 9.22 -33.13 4.56
C ARG A 580 10.38 -32.62 3.70
N ASP A 581 11.59 -33.07 4.00
CA ASP A 581 12.75 -32.84 3.17
C ASP A 581 12.55 -33.58 1.84
N LEU A 582 12.80 -32.88 0.74
CA LEU A 582 12.81 -33.42 -0.60
C LEU A 582 14.26 -33.46 -1.07
N PRO A 583 14.89 -34.64 -1.07
CA PRO A 583 16.27 -34.74 -1.54
C PRO A 583 16.38 -34.28 -3.00
N LEU A 584 17.16 -33.24 -3.23
CA LEU A 584 17.48 -32.73 -4.56
C LEU A 584 18.99 -32.56 -4.65
N VAL A 585 19.62 -33.30 -5.55
CA VAL A 585 21.04 -33.16 -5.81
C VAL A 585 21.23 -32.77 -7.26
N ILE A 586 22.01 -31.76 -7.50
CA ILE A 586 22.31 -31.23 -8.83
C ILE A 586 23.80 -31.26 -9.12
N THR A 587 24.17 -31.50 -10.37
CA THR A 587 25.52 -31.31 -10.86
C THR A 587 25.45 -30.48 -12.14
N ALA A 588 25.98 -29.26 -12.08
CA ALA A 588 26.09 -28.40 -13.25
C ALA A 588 27.23 -28.88 -14.17
N PRO A 589 27.24 -28.54 -15.46
CA PRO A 589 28.40 -28.73 -16.32
C PRO A 589 29.67 -28.16 -15.71
N GLY A 590 30.82 -28.78 -16.05
CA GLY A 590 32.14 -28.30 -15.56
C GLY A 590 32.57 -26.96 -16.20
N GLU A 591 32.04 -26.64 -17.36
CA GLU A 591 32.27 -25.36 -18.02
C GLU A 591 31.26 -24.32 -17.51
N VAL A 592 31.77 -23.14 -17.13
CA VAL A 592 30.93 -22.03 -16.65
C VAL A 592 30.21 -21.39 -17.83
N GLN A 593 28.90 -21.49 -17.85
CA GLN A 593 28.06 -20.78 -18.81
C GLN A 593 27.64 -19.44 -18.23
N GLY A 594 27.62 -18.38 -19.05
CA GLY A 594 27.33 -17.02 -18.60
C GLY A 594 25.86 -16.77 -18.13
N ALA A 595 24.94 -17.68 -18.40
CA ALA A 595 23.55 -17.57 -18.01
C ALA A 595 23.18 -18.62 -16.91
N PRO A 596 22.25 -18.29 -15.99
CA PRO A 596 21.78 -19.25 -15.00
C PRO A 596 21.07 -20.45 -15.63
N GLY A 597 21.37 -21.67 -15.14
CA GLY A 597 20.58 -22.86 -15.43
C GLY A 597 19.30 -22.89 -14.61
N VAL A 598 18.18 -23.24 -15.24
CA VAL A 598 16.87 -23.33 -14.57
C VAL A 598 16.50 -24.79 -14.33
N ILE A 599 16.30 -25.15 -13.07
CA ILE A 599 15.78 -26.46 -12.67
C ILE A 599 14.37 -26.28 -12.16
N ARG A 600 13.44 -27.01 -12.79
CA ARG A 600 12.02 -26.94 -12.46
C ARG A 600 11.53 -28.29 -11.93
N ILE A 601 10.97 -28.27 -10.73
CA ILE A 601 10.31 -29.41 -10.10
C ILE A 601 8.80 -29.20 -10.17
N THR A 602 8.08 -30.18 -10.70
CA THR A 602 6.62 -30.18 -10.75
C THR A 602 6.10 -31.41 -10.04
N GLY A 603 5.20 -31.24 -9.08
CA GLY A 603 4.51 -32.33 -8.38
C GLY A 603 3.03 -32.36 -8.73
N ASP A 604 2.53 -33.47 -9.27
CA ASP A 604 1.10 -33.68 -9.54
C ASP A 604 0.46 -34.43 -8.37
N PHE A 605 -0.43 -33.75 -7.65
CA PHE A 605 -1.19 -34.26 -6.51
C PHE A 605 -2.69 -34.39 -6.82
N GLY A 606 -3.05 -34.53 -8.08
CA GLY A 606 -4.41 -34.73 -8.56
C GLY A 606 -5.35 -33.59 -8.14
N ARG A 607 -6.39 -33.91 -7.39
CA ARG A 607 -7.38 -32.91 -6.93
C ARG A 607 -6.78 -31.83 -6.00
N LYS A 608 -5.64 -32.11 -5.37
CA LYS A 608 -4.95 -31.15 -4.49
C LYS A 608 -4.09 -30.13 -5.24
N GLY A 609 -4.02 -30.26 -6.56
CA GLY A 609 -3.36 -29.31 -7.44
C GLY A 609 -1.93 -29.71 -7.81
N ARG A 610 -1.27 -28.83 -8.55
CA ARG A 610 0.09 -28.98 -9.03
C ARG A 610 1.02 -28.08 -8.22
N ALA A 611 2.00 -28.66 -7.53
CA ALA A 611 3.08 -27.93 -6.88
C ALA A 611 4.18 -27.63 -7.91
N VAL A 612 4.72 -26.43 -7.89
CA VAL A 612 5.80 -26.01 -8.80
C VAL A 612 6.85 -25.26 -7.99
N LEU A 613 8.13 -25.64 -8.20
CA LEU A 613 9.30 -24.92 -7.77
C LEU A 613 10.28 -24.81 -8.93
N SER A 614 10.60 -23.61 -9.34
CA SER A 614 11.57 -23.30 -10.39
C SER A 614 12.70 -22.50 -9.77
N LEU A 615 13.92 -23.00 -9.84
CA LEU A 615 15.10 -22.41 -9.24
C LEU A 615 16.13 -22.09 -10.32
N ARG A 616 16.83 -20.98 -10.17
CA ARG A 616 17.95 -20.59 -11.03
C ARG A 616 19.27 -20.83 -10.31
N PHE A 617 20.22 -21.39 -11.02
CA PHE A 617 21.55 -21.65 -10.50
C PHE A 617 22.62 -21.06 -11.41
N MET A 618 23.59 -20.39 -10.80
CA MET A 618 24.77 -19.83 -11.47
C MET A 618 26.00 -20.66 -11.12
N PRO A 619 26.46 -21.55 -12.02
CA PRO A 619 27.71 -22.24 -11.86
C PRO A 619 28.88 -21.25 -11.82
N GLN A 620 29.75 -21.40 -10.83
CA GLN A 620 31.00 -20.64 -10.67
C GLN A 620 32.19 -21.60 -10.69
N PRO A 621 33.41 -21.13 -11.02
CA PRO A 621 34.63 -21.97 -11.04
C PRO A 621 34.89 -22.73 -9.74
#